data_62d942ab12506f890570711247a2f690
#
_entry.id   62d942ab12506f890570711247a2f690
#
_cell.length_a   1.000
_cell.length_b   1.000
_cell.length_c   1.000
_cell.angle_alpha   90.00
_cell.angle_beta   90.00
_cell.angle_gamma   90.00
#
_symmetry.space_group_name_H-M   'P 1'
#
loop_
_entity.id
_entity.type
_entity.pdbx_description
1 polymer ?
#
loop_
_entity_poly.entity_id
_entity_poly.type
_entity_poly.pdbx_seq_one_letter_code
_entity_poly.pdbx_strand_id
1 'polypeptide(L)'
;MLNLCELSITQSAEAIAILIKGKLSIRQLNDELVTPIRDADITQSIYAAQLTSKGKKPLVAEMKACCAMLLPALKELSVTSLYLTDTTYFGFLTGTGNKAAEYQGYALNCVLTGFTHMVCVLGVHPYVCTVNPDKFHDQRYAIDTLARYLSGDYQAPGSDVIHFADYPQSVDAIAHWLDKLQQYPELTCDLEAFSLKHLYAGLGTIAFAWDKHSGIAFSISLERTYAEAKDILGLLKNFFANYQGKLIYHNMGYDAKQLIYMLFMQNPWDYEGLLTGLEIMTRSFEDTKIISYLATNSAGGNQLGLKAQSKEFTGKYSEEDIKDITNIPLPQLLEYNLKDCCATWYVAEKNYPKMVKDDQLTIYQELFKPAIKQIIQMELVGLPVNPIRVAEVADELRTFQDDQLKQILEHPLIIQFMAEMEIPALVADKNSKLKTKVVDATYFTDKQFNPNSHDQVARLLFEFIGFDVVSYTASKNPSTDGDTLAELFAEAKKLEQPEIAALLKMLMDYGKVNKIVTAFIPAFEAAFLFPDDRARVFGSFNLGGTVSGRLSSSNP
;
A
#
# COMPACT_ATOMS: atom_id res chain seq x y z
N MET A 1 -31.88 -12.71 -22.71
CA MET A 1 -31.46 -14.07 -23.09
C MET A 1 -30.20 -14.41 -22.31
N LEU A 2 -30.15 -15.59 -21.71
CA LEU A 2 -28.94 -16.10 -21.07
C LEU A 2 -27.92 -16.38 -22.18
N ASN A 3 -26.79 -15.65 -22.19
CA ASN A 3 -25.67 -16.01 -23.08
C ASN A 3 -24.80 -17.06 -22.35
N LEU A 4 -25.27 -18.30 -22.34
CA LEU A 4 -24.57 -19.46 -21.87
C LEU A 4 -23.99 -20.22 -23.07
N CYS A 5 -22.71 -20.54 -23.05
CA CYS A 5 -22.07 -21.34 -24.11
C CYS A 5 -21.23 -22.48 -23.52
N GLU A 6 -21.21 -23.58 -24.23
CA GLU A 6 -20.34 -24.71 -23.98
C GLU A 6 -18.95 -24.43 -24.57
N LEU A 7 -17.90 -24.54 -23.78
CA LEU A 7 -16.54 -24.33 -24.25
C LEU A 7 -15.75 -25.62 -24.39
N SER A 8 -15.89 -26.54 -23.43
CA SER A 8 -15.18 -27.81 -23.45
C SER A 8 -15.96 -28.85 -22.65
N ILE A 9 -16.53 -29.84 -23.31
CA ILE A 9 -17.35 -30.90 -22.71
C ILE A 9 -16.51 -32.14 -22.50
N THR A 10 -16.66 -32.76 -21.34
CA THR A 10 -16.00 -34.02 -20.93
C THR A 10 -17.03 -34.97 -20.35
N GLN A 11 -16.60 -36.20 -19.97
CA GLN A 11 -17.45 -37.19 -19.31
C GLN A 11 -17.54 -37.00 -17.78
N SER A 12 -17.01 -35.89 -17.24
CA SER A 12 -17.06 -35.63 -15.81
C SER A 12 -18.51 -35.41 -15.35
N ALA A 13 -18.83 -35.95 -14.16
CA ALA A 13 -20.12 -35.74 -13.51
C ALA A 13 -20.32 -34.29 -13.01
N GLU A 14 -19.24 -33.55 -12.84
CA GLU A 14 -19.22 -32.18 -12.38
C GLU A 14 -18.71 -31.23 -13.46
N ALA A 15 -19.15 -29.98 -13.40
CA ALA A 15 -18.78 -28.95 -14.36
C ALA A 15 -18.36 -27.65 -13.67
N ILE A 16 -17.64 -26.83 -14.43
CA ILE A 16 -17.20 -25.48 -14.04
C ILE A 16 -17.91 -24.45 -14.92
N ALA A 17 -18.30 -23.33 -14.36
CA ALA A 17 -18.76 -22.20 -15.14
C ALA A 17 -17.82 -20.99 -14.98
N ILE A 18 -17.35 -20.44 -16.09
CA ILE A 18 -16.62 -19.19 -16.17
C ILE A 18 -17.61 -18.05 -16.32
N LEU A 19 -17.70 -17.19 -15.33
CA LEU A 19 -18.64 -16.07 -15.29
C LEU A 19 -17.92 -14.76 -15.61
N ILE A 20 -18.29 -14.15 -16.77
CA ILE A 20 -17.56 -13.02 -17.33
C ILE A 20 -18.47 -11.82 -17.51
N LYS A 21 -17.98 -10.65 -17.08
CA LYS A 21 -18.61 -9.37 -17.37
C LYS A 21 -18.01 -8.79 -18.66
N GLY A 22 -18.87 -8.51 -19.63
CA GLY A 22 -18.45 -8.03 -20.95
C GLY A 22 -18.50 -9.13 -22.01
N LYS A 23 -18.12 -8.79 -23.24
CA LYS A 23 -18.12 -9.72 -24.38
C LYS A 23 -16.67 -10.14 -24.67
N LEU A 24 -16.45 -11.44 -24.69
CA LEU A 24 -15.25 -12.06 -25.27
C LEU A 24 -15.69 -13.00 -26.40
N SER A 25 -14.88 -13.12 -27.43
CA SER A 25 -15.10 -14.15 -28.46
C SER A 25 -14.82 -15.54 -27.88
N ILE A 26 -15.44 -16.58 -28.42
CA ILE A 26 -15.20 -17.96 -28.02
C ILE A 26 -13.71 -18.32 -28.15
N ARG A 27 -13.03 -17.78 -29.18
CA ARG A 27 -11.59 -17.96 -29.36
C ARG A 27 -10.80 -17.38 -28.19
N GLN A 28 -11.07 -16.14 -27.79
CA GLN A 28 -10.39 -15.51 -26.65
C GLN A 28 -10.66 -16.26 -25.34
N LEU A 29 -11.89 -16.73 -25.12
CA LEU A 29 -12.22 -17.56 -23.96
C LEU A 29 -11.39 -18.86 -23.95
N ASN A 30 -11.27 -19.53 -25.09
CA ASN A 30 -10.47 -20.75 -25.18
C ASN A 30 -8.98 -20.49 -24.96
N ASP A 31 -8.40 -19.51 -25.65
CA ASP A 31 -6.97 -19.25 -25.61
C ASP A 31 -6.53 -18.72 -24.22
N GLU A 32 -7.33 -17.84 -23.61
CA GLU A 32 -6.93 -17.06 -22.42
C GLU A 32 -7.45 -17.63 -21.09
N LEU A 33 -8.43 -18.56 -21.10
CA LEU A 33 -8.99 -19.16 -19.88
C LEU A 33 -9.09 -20.69 -19.96
N VAL A 34 -9.70 -21.24 -21.03
CA VAL A 34 -9.89 -22.72 -21.10
C VAL A 34 -8.56 -23.44 -21.20
N THR A 35 -7.66 -22.98 -22.06
CA THR A 35 -6.32 -23.60 -22.20
C THR A 35 -5.54 -23.55 -20.88
N PRO A 36 -5.38 -22.41 -20.21
CA PRO A 36 -4.73 -22.38 -18.88
C PRO A 36 -5.42 -23.25 -17.81
N ILE A 37 -6.75 -23.38 -17.84
CA ILE A 37 -7.50 -24.26 -16.94
C ILE A 37 -7.18 -25.73 -17.26
N ARG A 38 -7.09 -26.12 -18.55
CA ARG A 38 -6.71 -27.47 -18.97
C ARG A 38 -5.25 -27.80 -18.66
N ASP A 39 -4.35 -26.82 -18.82
CA ASP A 39 -2.92 -26.94 -18.47
C ASP A 39 -2.71 -27.16 -16.96
N ALA A 40 -3.71 -26.83 -16.14
CA ALA A 40 -3.73 -27.09 -14.70
C ALA A 40 -4.41 -28.43 -14.34
N ASP A 41 -4.49 -29.39 -15.28
CA ASP A 41 -5.06 -30.73 -15.13
C ASP A 41 -6.54 -30.78 -14.71
N ILE A 42 -7.28 -29.70 -14.93
CA ILE A 42 -8.71 -29.65 -14.65
C ILE A 42 -9.48 -30.35 -15.78
N THR A 43 -10.18 -31.44 -15.45
CA THR A 43 -10.83 -32.32 -16.40
C THR A 43 -12.34 -32.14 -16.52
N GLN A 44 -12.96 -31.32 -15.66
CA GLN A 44 -14.41 -31.06 -15.64
C GLN A 44 -14.88 -30.38 -16.93
N SER A 45 -16.18 -30.55 -17.27
CA SER A 45 -16.81 -29.78 -18.36
C SER A 45 -16.78 -28.30 -18.06
N ILE A 46 -16.53 -27.45 -19.08
CA ILE A 46 -16.39 -26.00 -18.93
C ILE A 46 -17.48 -25.29 -19.73
N TYR A 47 -18.25 -24.50 -19.03
CA TYR A 47 -19.26 -23.57 -19.57
C TYR A 47 -18.80 -22.12 -19.37
N ALA A 48 -19.27 -21.21 -20.21
CA ALA A 48 -19.12 -19.78 -19.97
C ALA A 48 -20.48 -19.10 -19.98
N ALA A 49 -20.62 -18.10 -19.09
CA ALA A 49 -21.83 -17.29 -19.05
C ALA A 49 -21.48 -15.81 -18.87
N GLN A 50 -22.26 -14.97 -19.56
CA GLN A 50 -22.09 -13.52 -19.49
C GLN A 50 -22.88 -12.94 -18.33
N LEU A 51 -22.17 -12.20 -17.45
CA LEU A 51 -22.78 -11.42 -16.38
C LEU A 51 -23.34 -10.08 -16.91
N THR A 52 -24.56 -9.74 -16.50
CA THR A 52 -25.23 -8.52 -16.96
C THR A 52 -24.88 -7.31 -16.10
N SER A 53 -24.65 -6.16 -16.74
CA SER A 53 -24.47 -4.86 -16.09
C SER A 53 -24.79 -3.74 -17.07
N LYS A 54 -25.56 -2.74 -16.65
CA LYS A 54 -25.85 -1.53 -17.45
C LYS A 54 -24.75 -0.48 -17.32
N GLY A 55 -23.88 -0.57 -16.30
CA GLY A 55 -22.82 0.39 -16.03
C GLY A 55 -21.48 -0.27 -15.70
N LYS A 56 -20.50 0.53 -15.31
CA LYS A 56 -19.18 0.03 -14.89
C LYS A 56 -19.30 -0.89 -13.66
N LYS A 57 -20.20 -0.58 -12.72
CA LYS A 57 -20.47 -1.39 -11.52
C LYS A 57 -21.94 -1.86 -11.56
N PRO A 58 -22.22 -3.18 -11.47
CA PRO A 58 -23.59 -3.69 -11.50
C PRO A 58 -24.35 -3.29 -10.23
N LEU A 59 -25.64 -2.99 -10.37
CA LEU A 59 -26.53 -2.75 -9.24
C LEU A 59 -26.96 -4.08 -8.59
N VAL A 60 -27.28 -4.04 -7.31
CA VAL A 60 -27.74 -5.24 -6.57
C VAL A 60 -28.98 -5.87 -7.22
N ALA A 61 -29.91 -5.06 -7.71
CA ALA A 61 -31.10 -5.55 -8.42
C ALA A 61 -30.75 -6.28 -9.72
N GLU A 62 -29.77 -5.77 -10.48
CA GLU A 62 -29.27 -6.40 -11.70
C GLU A 62 -28.59 -7.74 -11.40
N MET A 63 -27.76 -7.80 -10.35
CA MET A 63 -27.11 -9.04 -9.92
C MET A 63 -28.14 -10.08 -9.48
N LYS A 64 -29.14 -9.69 -8.68
CA LYS A 64 -30.22 -10.59 -8.27
C LYS A 64 -30.97 -11.16 -9.47
N ALA A 65 -31.36 -10.32 -10.44
CA ALA A 65 -32.06 -10.75 -11.63
C ALA A 65 -31.20 -11.68 -12.51
N CYS A 66 -29.92 -11.36 -12.68
CA CYS A 66 -28.97 -12.20 -13.42
C CYS A 66 -28.81 -13.58 -12.77
N CYS A 67 -28.53 -13.61 -11.47
CA CYS A 67 -28.32 -14.86 -10.74
C CYS A 67 -29.58 -15.72 -10.66
N ALA A 68 -30.78 -15.13 -10.56
CA ALA A 68 -32.05 -15.86 -10.53
C ALA A 68 -32.31 -16.64 -11.84
N MET A 69 -31.78 -16.18 -12.97
CA MET A 69 -31.88 -16.89 -14.24
C MET A 69 -30.69 -17.83 -14.47
N LEU A 70 -29.50 -17.42 -14.08
CA LEU A 70 -28.25 -18.11 -14.42
C LEU A 70 -28.00 -19.32 -13.53
N LEU A 71 -28.11 -19.20 -12.22
CA LEU A 71 -27.74 -20.27 -11.27
C LEU A 71 -28.59 -21.53 -11.41
N PRO A 72 -29.94 -21.46 -11.63
CA PRO A 72 -30.73 -22.65 -11.93
C PRO A 72 -30.26 -23.40 -13.20
N ALA A 73 -29.97 -22.65 -14.27
CA ALA A 73 -29.48 -23.26 -15.52
C ALA A 73 -28.11 -23.92 -15.33
N LEU A 74 -27.20 -23.30 -14.56
CA LEU A 74 -25.90 -23.89 -14.24
C LEU A 74 -26.05 -25.15 -13.36
N LYS A 75 -27.01 -25.17 -12.46
CA LYS A 75 -27.30 -26.35 -11.63
C LYS A 75 -27.79 -27.54 -12.47
N GLU A 76 -28.64 -27.30 -13.48
CA GLU A 76 -29.09 -28.34 -14.42
C GLU A 76 -27.92 -28.94 -15.23
N LEU A 77 -26.85 -28.15 -15.45
CA LEU A 77 -25.62 -28.58 -16.09
C LEU A 77 -24.58 -29.19 -15.12
N SER A 78 -25.01 -29.53 -13.91
CA SER A 78 -24.12 -30.07 -12.86
C SER A 78 -22.90 -29.20 -12.52
N VAL A 79 -23.04 -27.87 -12.66
CA VAL A 79 -21.96 -26.94 -12.29
C VAL A 79 -21.84 -26.88 -10.77
N THR A 80 -20.66 -27.22 -10.26
CA THR A 80 -20.32 -27.15 -8.82
C THR A 80 -19.33 -26.04 -8.50
N SER A 81 -18.62 -25.54 -9.51
CA SER A 81 -17.58 -24.51 -9.31
C SER A 81 -17.76 -23.33 -10.27
N LEU A 82 -17.61 -22.13 -9.73
CA LEU A 82 -17.76 -20.86 -10.45
C LEU A 82 -16.43 -20.11 -10.45
N TYR A 83 -15.88 -19.87 -11.62
CA TYR A 83 -14.72 -18.98 -11.82
C TYR A 83 -15.25 -17.60 -12.23
N LEU A 84 -15.16 -16.60 -11.34
CA LEU A 84 -15.73 -15.28 -11.53
C LEU A 84 -14.65 -14.25 -11.86
N THR A 85 -14.84 -13.49 -12.93
CA THR A 85 -13.91 -12.43 -13.34
C THR A 85 -14.35 -11.01 -12.93
N ASP A 86 -15.45 -10.89 -12.18
CA ASP A 86 -15.97 -9.61 -11.66
C ASP A 86 -16.06 -9.65 -10.13
N THR A 87 -15.35 -8.75 -9.46
CA THR A 87 -15.29 -8.66 -7.99
C THR A 87 -16.65 -8.33 -7.37
N THR A 88 -17.51 -7.56 -8.05
CA THR A 88 -18.82 -7.18 -7.51
C THR A 88 -19.77 -8.37 -7.48
N TYR A 89 -19.77 -9.18 -8.54
CA TYR A 89 -20.54 -10.43 -8.56
C TYR A 89 -19.99 -11.48 -7.61
N PHE A 90 -18.66 -11.59 -7.51
CA PHE A 90 -18.05 -12.47 -6.52
C PHE A 90 -18.47 -12.07 -5.11
N GLY A 91 -18.36 -10.77 -4.76
CA GLY A 91 -18.78 -10.27 -3.46
C GLY A 91 -20.26 -10.48 -3.15
N PHE A 92 -21.13 -10.41 -4.17
CA PHE A 92 -22.55 -10.68 -4.02
C PHE A 92 -22.84 -12.17 -3.80
N LEU A 93 -22.19 -13.05 -4.55
CA LEU A 93 -22.40 -14.51 -4.45
C LEU A 93 -21.80 -15.11 -3.17
N THR A 94 -20.70 -14.57 -2.67
CA THR A 94 -19.99 -15.07 -1.48
C THR A 94 -20.32 -14.32 -0.19
N GLY A 95 -21.08 -13.23 -0.27
CA GLY A 95 -21.37 -12.39 0.88
C GLY A 95 -20.23 -11.48 1.34
N THR A 96 -19.09 -11.48 0.63
CA THR A 96 -17.89 -10.68 0.98
C THR A 96 -18.04 -9.18 0.63
N GLY A 97 -19.04 -8.83 -0.19
CA GLY A 97 -19.38 -7.43 -0.50
C GLY A 97 -18.24 -6.67 -1.18
N ASN A 98 -17.95 -5.47 -0.68
CA ASN A 98 -16.89 -4.62 -1.23
C ASN A 98 -15.46 -5.13 -0.94
N LYS A 99 -15.30 -6.10 -0.05
CA LYS A 99 -14.02 -6.73 0.29
C LYS A 99 -13.64 -7.90 -0.64
N ALA A 100 -14.42 -8.14 -1.69
CA ALA A 100 -14.25 -9.27 -2.61
C ALA A 100 -12.81 -9.44 -3.16
N ALA A 101 -12.13 -8.35 -3.48
CA ALA A 101 -10.76 -8.39 -4.01
C ALA A 101 -9.72 -8.96 -3.01
N GLU A 102 -10.02 -8.92 -1.72
CA GLU A 102 -9.17 -9.45 -0.66
C GLU A 102 -9.17 -10.98 -0.63
N TYR A 103 -10.20 -11.62 -1.22
CA TYR A 103 -10.39 -13.07 -1.27
C TYR A 103 -9.81 -13.73 -2.54
N GLN A 104 -8.81 -13.10 -3.16
CA GLN A 104 -8.04 -13.74 -4.21
C GLN A 104 -7.32 -14.98 -3.65
N GLY A 105 -7.48 -16.15 -4.28
CA GLY A 105 -6.92 -17.41 -3.81
C GLY A 105 -7.82 -18.20 -2.85
N TYR A 106 -9.02 -17.68 -2.55
CA TYR A 106 -9.99 -18.40 -1.73
C TYR A 106 -11.04 -19.10 -2.58
N ALA A 107 -11.41 -20.30 -2.18
CA ALA A 107 -12.57 -21.05 -2.67
C ALA A 107 -13.71 -20.90 -1.65
N LEU A 108 -14.73 -20.10 -1.96
CA LEU A 108 -15.81 -19.74 -1.03
C LEU A 108 -17.16 -20.26 -1.53
N ASN A 109 -17.97 -20.78 -0.63
CA ASN A 109 -19.32 -21.23 -0.99
C ASN A 109 -20.22 -20.05 -1.36
N CYS A 110 -21.10 -20.28 -2.34
CA CYS A 110 -22.17 -19.36 -2.66
C CYS A 110 -23.13 -19.22 -1.45
N VAL A 111 -23.49 -18.00 -1.06
CA VAL A 111 -24.40 -17.75 0.06
C VAL A 111 -25.88 -17.69 -0.34
N LEU A 112 -26.18 -17.78 -1.64
CA LEU A 112 -27.55 -17.73 -2.12
C LEU A 112 -28.27 -19.05 -1.86
N THR A 113 -29.46 -18.97 -1.29
CA THR A 113 -30.30 -20.15 -0.94
C THR A 113 -30.55 -21.03 -2.16
N GLY A 114 -30.30 -22.33 -2.01
CA GLY A 114 -30.43 -23.33 -3.09
C GLY A 114 -29.17 -23.55 -3.94
N PHE A 115 -28.11 -22.73 -3.74
CA PHE A 115 -26.87 -22.77 -4.51
C PHE A 115 -25.62 -22.82 -3.61
N THR A 116 -25.78 -23.07 -2.33
CA THR A 116 -24.68 -23.11 -1.33
C THR A 116 -23.67 -24.24 -1.56
N HIS A 117 -24.01 -25.19 -2.42
CA HIS A 117 -23.10 -26.24 -2.88
C HIS A 117 -22.13 -25.79 -3.98
N MET A 118 -22.38 -24.62 -4.60
CA MET A 118 -21.49 -24.08 -5.60
C MET A 118 -20.35 -23.29 -4.95
N VAL A 119 -19.12 -23.57 -5.38
CA VAL A 119 -17.94 -22.86 -4.89
C VAL A 119 -17.53 -21.78 -5.86
N CYS A 120 -17.21 -20.61 -5.35
CA CYS A 120 -16.81 -19.43 -6.09
C CYS A 120 -15.30 -19.19 -5.91
N VAL A 121 -14.58 -19.07 -7.01
CA VAL A 121 -13.18 -18.64 -7.04
C VAL A 121 -13.10 -17.33 -7.80
N LEU A 122 -12.41 -16.32 -7.23
CA LEU A 122 -12.20 -15.04 -7.87
C LEU A 122 -11.05 -15.13 -8.88
N GLY A 123 -11.38 -15.03 -10.14
CA GLY A 123 -10.44 -14.98 -11.25
C GLY A 123 -10.18 -13.55 -11.73
N VAL A 124 -9.38 -13.43 -12.78
CA VAL A 124 -9.05 -12.18 -13.43
C VAL A 124 -9.62 -12.18 -14.85
N HIS A 125 -10.21 -11.04 -15.26
CA HIS A 125 -10.67 -10.90 -16.63
C HIS A 125 -9.48 -10.79 -17.59
N PRO A 126 -9.41 -11.55 -18.68
CA PRO A 126 -8.27 -11.57 -19.61
C PRO A 126 -7.83 -10.20 -20.11
N TYR A 127 -8.76 -9.33 -20.43
CA TYR A 127 -8.44 -7.95 -20.83
C TYR A 127 -7.62 -7.19 -19.76
N VAL A 128 -7.86 -7.47 -18.48
CA VAL A 128 -7.08 -6.84 -17.40
C VAL A 128 -5.64 -7.31 -17.43
N CYS A 129 -5.39 -8.58 -17.71
CA CYS A 129 -4.04 -9.13 -17.88
C CYS A 129 -3.30 -8.53 -19.07
N THR A 130 -4.00 -8.23 -20.16
CA THR A 130 -3.44 -7.56 -21.35
C THR A 130 -2.99 -6.13 -21.04
N VAL A 131 -3.79 -5.39 -20.26
CA VAL A 131 -3.48 -4.00 -19.87
C VAL A 131 -2.47 -3.92 -18.73
N ASN A 132 -2.51 -4.88 -17.82
CA ASN A 132 -1.61 -5.01 -16.69
C ASN A 132 -1.07 -6.44 -16.60
N PRO A 133 0.13 -6.72 -17.16
CA PRO A 133 0.73 -8.05 -17.20
C PRO A 133 0.95 -8.69 -15.83
N ASP A 134 1.10 -7.91 -14.75
CA ASP A 134 1.26 -8.45 -13.39
C ASP A 134 0.03 -9.25 -12.93
N LYS A 135 -1.14 -8.97 -13.54
CA LYS A 135 -2.39 -9.70 -13.27
C LYS A 135 -2.42 -11.13 -13.83
N PHE A 136 -1.46 -11.52 -14.66
CA PHE A 136 -1.29 -12.92 -15.02
C PHE A 136 -0.92 -13.80 -13.82
N HIS A 137 -0.21 -13.26 -12.84
CA HIS A 137 0.05 -13.99 -11.59
C HIS A 137 -1.26 -14.28 -10.84
N ASP A 138 -2.09 -13.26 -10.65
CA ASP A 138 -3.41 -13.43 -10.00
C ASP A 138 -4.30 -14.40 -10.76
N GLN A 139 -4.26 -14.40 -12.10
CA GLN A 139 -5.02 -15.33 -12.92
C GLN A 139 -4.55 -16.78 -12.72
N ARG A 140 -3.24 -17.01 -12.76
CA ARG A 140 -2.67 -18.35 -12.52
C ARG A 140 -2.98 -18.85 -11.11
N TYR A 141 -2.86 -17.97 -10.13
CA TYR A 141 -3.17 -18.30 -8.73
C TYR A 141 -4.64 -18.69 -8.54
N ALA A 142 -5.57 -18.00 -9.21
CA ALA A 142 -6.99 -18.37 -9.18
C ALA A 142 -7.27 -19.73 -9.86
N ILE A 143 -6.59 -20.03 -10.97
CA ILE A 143 -6.70 -21.33 -11.66
C ILE A 143 -6.13 -22.45 -10.79
N ASP A 144 -4.97 -22.24 -10.17
CA ASP A 144 -4.37 -23.19 -9.23
C ASP A 144 -5.26 -23.42 -7.99
N THR A 145 -5.88 -22.34 -7.46
CA THR A 145 -6.87 -22.46 -6.37
C THR A 145 -8.04 -23.35 -6.77
N LEU A 146 -8.57 -23.17 -8.00
CA LEU A 146 -9.65 -24.00 -8.52
C LEU A 146 -9.21 -25.45 -8.72
N ALA A 147 -8.01 -25.69 -9.25
CA ALA A 147 -7.45 -27.03 -9.45
C ALA A 147 -7.29 -27.78 -8.12
N ARG A 148 -6.68 -27.13 -7.12
CA ARG A 148 -6.53 -27.71 -5.78
C ARG A 148 -7.88 -27.99 -5.10
N TYR A 149 -8.85 -27.12 -5.29
CA TYR A 149 -10.19 -27.34 -4.76
C TYR A 149 -10.84 -28.59 -5.37
N LEU A 150 -10.74 -28.75 -6.68
CA LEU A 150 -11.32 -29.88 -7.41
C LEU A 150 -10.59 -31.22 -7.17
N SER A 151 -9.28 -31.18 -6.86
CA SER A 151 -8.50 -32.38 -6.47
C SER A 151 -8.70 -32.78 -5.00
N GLY A 152 -9.29 -31.91 -4.18
CA GLY A 152 -9.43 -32.13 -2.74
C GLY A 152 -8.21 -31.71 -1.91
N ASP A 153 -7.19 -31.12 -2.54
CA ASP A 153 -5.93 -30.67 -1.89
C ASP A 153 -5.98 -29.18 -1.47
N TYR A 154 -7.15 -28.56 -1.58
CA TYR A 154 -7.31 -27.15 -1.26
C TYR A 154 -7.22 -26.89 0.24
N GLN A 155 -6.32 -25.99 0.61
CA GLN A 155 -6.25 -25.36 1.91
C GLN A 155 -6.46 -23.85 1.75
N ALA A 156 -7.32 -23.27 2.58
CA ALA A 156 -7.55 -21.82 2.55
C ALA A 156 -6.25 -21.09 2.91
N PRO A 157 -5.86 -20.03 2.15
CA PRO A 157 -4.69 -19.26 2.50
C PRO A 157 -4.77 -18.78 3.96
N GLY A 158 -3.68 -18.93 4.71
CA GLY A 158 -3.62 -18.55 6.12
C GLY A 158 -4.12 -19.58 7.13
N SER A 159 -4.63 -20.76 6.68
CA SER A 159 -5.08 -21.81 7.60
C SER A 159 -3.94 -22.64 8.19
N ASP A 160 -2.74 -22.57 7.62
CA ASP A 160 -1.60 -23.42 7.97
C ASP A 160 -0.30 -22.59 8.09
N VAL A 161 -0.35 -21.48 8.84
CA VAL A 161 0.81 -20.58 9.00
C VAL A 161 1.66 -21.00 10.20
N ILE A 162 1.06 -21.20 11.36
CA ILE A 162 1.77 -21.48 12.61
C ILE A 162 1.49 -22.91 13.05
N HIS A 163 2.53 -23.75 13.08
CA HIS A 163 2.49 -25.11 13.61
C HIS A 163 2.98 -25.17 15.05
N PHE A 164 3.97 -24.35 15.39
CA PHE A 164 4.47 -24.21 16.75
C PHE A 164 4.56 -22.74 17.13
N ALA A 165 3.96 -22.40 18.26
CA ALA A 165 4.08 -21.10 18.88
C ALA A 165 4.28 -21.23 20.40
N ASP A 166 5.15 -20.41 20.97
CA ASP A 166 5.18 -20.15 22.40
C ASP A 166 5.16 -18.65 22.67
N TYR A 167 4.48 -18.28 23.74
CA TYR A 167 4.29 -16.89 24.14
C TYR A 167 4.73 -16.73 25.60
N PRO A 168 6.07 -16.70 25.86
CA PRO A 168 6.61 -16.68 27.21
C PRO A 168 6.18 -15.42 27.97
N GLN A 169 5.61 -15.63 29.16
CA GLN A 169 5.02 -14.57 29.97
C GLN A 169 5.99 -14.03 31.03
N SER A 170 6.82 -14.86 31.65
CA SER A 170 7.77 -14.41 32.67
C SER A 170 9.11 -14.01 32.09
N VAL A 171 9.85 -13.12 32.79
CA VAL A 171 11.21 -12.72 32.42
C VAL A 171 12.13 -13.93 32.31
N ASP A 172 12.01 -14.90 33.22
CA ASP A 172 12.85 -16.13 33.22
C ASP A 172 12.52 -17.01 32.00
N ALA A 173 11.24 -17.13 31.59
CA ALA A 173 10.86 -17.88 30.41
C ALA A 173 11.37 -17.21 29.14
N ILE A 174 11.34 -15.88 29.08
CA ILE A 174 11.93 -15.09 27.98
C ILE A 174 13.44 -15.31 27.91
N ALA A 175 14.14 -15.24 29.06
CA ALA A 175 15.57 -15.48 29.13
C ALA A 175 15.93 -16.87 28.61
N HIS A 176 15.20 -17.91 29.04
CA HIS A 176 15.40 -19.28 28.60
C HIS A 176 15.22 -19.42 27.07
N TRP A 177 14.18 -18.78 26.49
CA TRP A 177 13.99 -18.82 25.05
C TRP A 177 15.07 -18.08 24.29
N LEU A 178 15.49 -16.89 24.74
CA LEU A 178 16.57 -16.14 24.10
C LEU A 178 17.90 -16.91 24.12
N ASP A 179 18.19 -17.66 25.19
CA ASP A 179 19.35 -18.56 25.24
C ASP A 179 19.22 -19.71 24.21
N LYS A 180 18.05 -20.32 24.12
CA LYS A 180 17.76 -21.37 23.14
C LYS A 180 17.87 -20.84 21.70
N LEU A 181 17.41 -19.64 21.41
CA LEU A 181 17.47 -19.03 20.08
C LEU A 181 18.91 -18.80 19.59
N GLN A 182 19.91 -18.68 20.49
CA GLN A 182 21.33 -18.60 20.13
C GLN A 182 21.82 -19.81 19.30
N GLN A 183 21.12 -20.95 19.37
CA GLN A 183 21.52 -22.19 18.70
C GLN A 183 21.05 -22.27 17.23
N TYR A 184 20.12 -21.41 16.83
CA TYR A 184 19.62 -21.43 15.46
C TYR A 184 20.53 -20.61 14.53
N PRO A 185 20.87 -21.12 13.34
CA PRO A 185 21.77 -20.43 12.40
C PRO A 185 21.12 -19.22 11.74
N GLU A 186 19.81 -19.20 11.64
CA GLU A 186 19.02 -18.13 11.04
C GLU A 186 17.73 -17.91 11.84
N LEU A 187 17.33 -16.67 11.98
CA LEU A 187 16.07 -16.26 12.61
C LEU A 187 15.45 -15.12 11.84
N THR A 188 14.13 -15.16 11.63
CA THR A 188 13.41 -13.94 11.32
C THR A 188 13.11 -13.20 12.60
N CYS A 189 13.06 -11.87 12.51
CA CYS A 189 12.74 -10.98 13.62
C CYS A 189 11.81 -9.89 13.14
N ASP A 190 10.78 -9.62 13.92
CA ASP A 190 9.80 -8.56 13.68
C ASP A 190 9.38 -7.94 15.00
N LEU A 191 9.08 -6.63 15.03
CA LEU A 191 8.68 -5.92 16.22
C LEU A 191 7.49 -5.00 16.00
N GLU A 192 6.69 -4.86 17.06
CA GLU A 192 5.62 -3.89 17.13
C GLU A 192 5.98 -2.78 18.12
N ALA A 193 5.95 -1.52 17.64
CA ALA A 193 6.31 -0.35 18.42
C ALA A 193 5.14 0.62 18.57
N PHE A 194 5.15 1.43 19.64
CA PHE A 194 4.10 2.43 19.88
C PHE A 194 4.14 3.60 18.90
N SER A 195 5.25 3.81 18.19
CA SER A 195 5.42 4.89 17.21
C SER A 195 6.36 4.48 16.09
N LEU A 196 6.13 5.03 14.91
CA LEU A 196 7.04 4.91 13.78
C LEU A 196 8.33 5.73 13.97
N LYS A 197 8.29 6.77 14.81
CA LYS A 197 9.45 7.64 15.10
C LYS A 197 10.20 7.10 16.30
N HIS A 198 11.43 6.67 16.11
CA HIS A 198 12.28 6.05 17.16
C HIS A 198 12.44 6.91 18.42
N LEU A 199 12.44 8.24 18.31
CA LEU A 199 12.54 9.15 19.45
C LEU A 199 11.38 9.04 20.46
N TYR A 200 10.22 8.62 19.98
CA TYR A 200 8.97 8.51 20.75
C TYR A 200 8.48 7.07 20.82
N ALA A 201 9.22 6.15 20.20
CA ALA A 201 8.89 4.75 20.21
C ALA A 201 9.23 4.11 21.55
N GLY A 202 8.32 3.30 22.07
CA GLY A 202 8.63 2.22 22.98
C GLY A 202 8.44 0.92 22.21
N LEU A 203 9.12 -0.14 22.61
CA LEU A 203 8.94 -1.46 22.02
C LEU A 203 7.76 -2.16 22.69
N GLY A 204 6.70 -2.48 21.94
CA GLY A 204 5.52 -3.17 22.44
C GLY A 204 5.74 -4.67 22.56
N THR A 205 5.97 -5.34 21.43
CA THR A 205 6.24 -6.79 21.33
C THR A 205 7.38 -7.06 20.36
N ILE A 206 7.96 -8.26 20.45
CA ILE A 206 8.94 -8.79 19.51
C ILE A 206 8.66 -10.26 19.26
N ALA A 207 8.89 -10.72 18.02
CA ALA A 207 8.77 -12.10 17.63
C ALA A 207 10.04 -12.60 16.93
N PHE A 208 10.26 -13.90 17.03
CA PHE A 208 11.32 -14.62 16.33
C PHE A 208 10.76 -15.92 15.75
N ALA A 209 11.10 -16.25 14.51
CA ALA A 209 10.84 -17.56 13.96
C ALA A 209 12.13 -18.18 13.41
N TRP A 210 12.27 -19.51 13.55
CA TRP A 210 13.44 -20.28 13.08
C TRP A 210 13.11 -21.14 11.85
N ASP A 211 11.87 -21.13 11.43
CA ASP A 211 11.37 -21.62 10.15
C ASP A 211 10.05 -20.89 9.83
N LYS A 212 9.42 -21.19 8.70
CA LYS A 212 8.20 -20.49 8.28
C LYS A 212 6.93 -20.85 9.06
N HIS A 213 7.02 -21.81 10.00
CA HIS A 213 5.87 -22.31 10.76
C HIS A 213 6.08 -22.30 12.27
N SER A 214 7.28 -21.97 12.74
CA SER A 214 7.65 -22.15 14.15
C SER A 214 8.38 -20.94 14.71
N GLY A 215 7.93 -20.49 15.87
CA GLY A 215 8.57 -19.35 16.51
C GLY A 215 8.00 -19.01 17.87
N ILE A 216 8.42 -17.87 18.38
CA ILE A 216 7.95 -17.29 19.63
C ILE A 216 7.62 -15.80 19.44
N ALA A 217 6.72 -15.29 20.28
CA ALA A 217 6.52 -13.86 20.43
C ALA A 217 6.27 -13.51 21.90
N PHE A 218 6.75 -12.34 22.33
CA PHE A 218 6.55 -11.90 23.70
C PHE A 218 6.44 -10.39 23.80
N SER A 219 5.75 -9.94 24.86
CA SER A 219 5.65 -8.53 25.21
C SER A 219 6.94 -8.02 25.81
N ILE A 220 7.38 -6.84 25.37
CA ILE A 220 8.50 -6.09 25.96
C ILE A 220 7.97 -5.11 26.99
N SER A 221 7.04 -4.23 26.61
CA SER A 221 6.51 -3.17 27.47
C SER A 221 4.99 -3.24 27.65
N LEU A 222 4.24 -3.85 26.72
CA LEU A 222 2.79 -3.99 26.85
C LEU A 222 2.43 -4.90 28.01
N GLU A 223 1.54 -4.44 28.88
CA GLU A 223 1.09 -5.19 30.07
C GLU A 223 2.23 -5.64 31.01
N ARG A 224 3.35 -4.86 31.04
CA ARG A 224 4.51 -5.10 31.88
C ARG A 224 4.71 -3.97 32.89
N THR A 225 5.28 -4.30 34.02
CA THR A 225 5.85 -3.29 34.92
C THR A 225 7.11 -2.68 34.32
N TYR A 226 7.47 -1.48 34.75
CA TYR A 226 8.71 -0.82 34.32
C TYR A 226 9.96 -1.66 34.58
N ALA A 227 10.00 -2.37 35.71
CA ALA A 227 11.13 -3.24 36.06
C ALA A 227 11.26 -4.41 35.09
N GLU A 228 10.17 -5.13 34.84
CA GLU A 228 10.15 -6.25 33.88
C GLU A 228 10.53 -5.80 32.47
N ALA A 229 9.98 -4.68 31.99
CA ALA A 229 10.33 -4.13 30.67
C ALA A 229 11.82 -3.81 30.58
N LYS A 230 12.40 -3.22 31.63
CA LYS A 230 13.84 -2.92 31.68
C LYS A 230 14.69 -4.19 31.66
N ASP A 231 14.30 -5.22 32.42
CA ASP A 231 15.01 -6.50 32.43
C ASP A 231 14.95 -7.18 31.06
N ILE A 232 13.77 -7.19 30.39
CA ILE A 232 13.60 -7.75 29.05
C ILE A 232 14.46 -7.00 28.02
N LEU A 233 14.51 -5.65 28.06
CA LEU A 233 15.41 -4.87 27.22
C LEU A 233 16.88 -5.24 27.44
N GLY A 234 17.28 -5.48 28.69
CA GLY A 234 18.63 -5.99 29.04
C GLY A 234 18.92 -7.36 28.44
N LEU A 235 17.95 -8.28 28.51
CA LEU A 235 18.06 -9.61 27.91
C LEU A 235 18.15 -9.53 26.36
N LEU A 236 17.33 -8.70 25.72
CA LEU A 236 17.39 -8.48 24.28
C LEU A 236 18.72 -7.86 23.83
N LYS A 237 19.23 -6.87 24.56
CA LYS A 237 20.56 -6.29 24.30
C LYS A 237 21.66 -7.36 24.32
N ASN A 238 21.64 -8.22 25.33
CA ASN A 238 22.60 -9.32 25.47
C ASN A 238 22.42 -10.37 24.36
N PHE A 239 21.17 -10.70 24.02
CA PHE A 239 20.86 -11.61 22.92
C PHE A 239 21.46 -11.13 21.59
N PHE A 240 21.14 -9.91 21.15
CA PHE A 240 21.63 -9.38 19.87
C PHE A 240 23.16 -9.21 19.87
N ALA A 241 23.76 -8.81 20.99
CA ALA A 241 25.22 -8.67 21.10
C ALA A 241 25.96 -10.01 20.91
N ASN A 242 25.37 -11.11 21.36
CA ASN A 242 26.00 -12.44 21.35
C ASN A 242 25.55 -13.33 20.17
N TYR A 243 24.40 -13.07 19.56
CA TYR A 243 23.87 -13.88 18.46
C TYR A 243 24.81 -13.85 17.26
N GLN A 244 25.27 -15.03 16.82
CA GLN A 244 26.20 -15.19 15.68
C GLN A 244 25.52 -15.65 14.40
N GLY A 245 24.24 -16.02 14.49
CA GLY A 245 23.44 -16.43 13.32
C GLY A 245 23.04 -15.25 12.45
N LYS A 246 22.28 -15.53 11.42
CA LYS A 246 21.74 -14.54 10.49
C LYS A 246 20.36 -14.08 10.96
N LEU A 247 20.12 -12.76 10.96
CA LEU A 247 18.81 -12.17 11.19
C LEU A 247 18.16 -11.82 9.84
N ILE A 248 16.92 -12.19 9.66
CA ILE A 248 16.14 -11.92 8.46
C ILE A 248 14.98 -11.01 8.83
N TYR A 249 14.90 -9.87 8.16
CA TYR A 249 13.87 -8.86 8.36
C TYR A 249 13.07 -8.61 7.10
N HIS A 250 11.92 -7.97 7.26
CA HIS A 250 11.23 -7.34 6.14
C HIS A 250 11.22 -5.82 6.31
N ASN A 251 12.05 -5.10 5.54
CA ASN A 251 12.31 -3.68 5.72
C ASN A 251 13.10 -3.38 7.01
N MET A 252 14.25 -4.02 7.12
CA MET A 252 15.17 -3.97 8.28
C MET A 252 15.40 -2.57 8.84
N GLY A 253 15.39 -1.54 7.97
CA GLY A 253 15.60 -0.16 8.38
C GLY A 253 14.66 0.30 9.47
N TYR A 254 13.43 -0.24 9.54
CA TYR A 254 12.49 0.08 10.61
C TYR A 254 12.87 -0.60 11.93
N ASP A 255 12.97 -1.93 11.93
CA ASP A 255 13.21 -2.73 13.15
C ASP A 255 14.56 -2.43 13.76
N ALA A 256 15.62 -2.44 12.95
CA ALA A 256 16.97 -2.21 13.41
C ALA A 256 17.14 -0.80 14.00
N LYS A 257 16.52 0.22 13.41
CA LYS A 257 16.54 1.58 13.95
C LYS A 257 15.93 1.66 15.35
N GLN A 258 14.76 1.05 15.56
CA GLN A 258 14.10 1.00 16.85
C GLN A 258 14.94 0.25 17.89
N LEU A 259 15.45 -0.92 17.50
CA LEU A 259 16.29 -1.76 18.39
C LEU A 259 17.61 -1.07 18.74
N ILE A 260 18.28 -0.43 17.79
CA ILE A 260 19.53 0.31 18.07
C ILE A 260 19.26 1.43 19.05
N TYR A 261 18.23 2.24 18.82
CA TYR A 261 17.89 3.35 19.68
C TYR A 261 17.56 2.91 21.11
N MET A 262 16.71 1.89 21.25
CA MET A 262 16.21 1.44 22.55
C MET A 262 17.21 0.59 23.35
N LEU A 263 18.05 -0.19 22.67
CA LEU A 263 18.95 -1.14 23.36
C LEU A 263 20.37 -0.61 23.54
N PHE A 264 20.86 0.22 22.63
CA PHE A 264 22.27 0.60 22.61
C PHE A 264 22.52 2.09 22.86
N MET A 265 21.58 2.98 22.50
CA MET A 265 21.73 4.42 22.70
C MET A 265 21.13 4.84 24.04
N GLN A 266 21.82 5.73 24.76
CA GLN A 266 21.31 6.33 26.00
C GLN A 266 20.43 7.57 25.74
N ASN A 267 20.64 8.21 24.62
CA ASN A 267 19.96 9.43 24.21
C ASN A 267 20.19 9.66 22.69
N PRO A 268 19.46 10.57 22.03
CA PRO A 268 19.55 10.78 20.58
C PRO A 268 20.92 11.23 20.05
N TRP A 269 21.82 11.65 20.89
CA TRP A 269 23.19 12.09 20.52
C TRP A 269 24.29 11.13 21.01
N ASP A 270 23.89 9.94 21.46
CA ASP A 270 24.83 8.86 21.82
C ASP A 270 25.34 8.16 20.56
N TYR A 271 26.37 8.77 19.94
CA TYR A 271 26.98 8.22 18.72
C TYR A 271 27.76 6.93 18.95
N GLU A 272 28.32 6.74 20.15
CA GLU A 272 29.01 5.49 20.49
C GLU A 272 28.05 4.33 20.61
N GLY A 273 26.92 4.54 21.29
CA GLY A 273 25.83 3.58 21.35
C GLY A 273 25.23 3.28 19.98
N LEU A 274 25.04 4.32 19.14
CA LEU A 274 24.57 4.18 17.77
C LEU A 274 25.51 3.28 16.95
N LEU A 275 26.82 3.57 16.92
CA LEU A 275 27.78 2.81 16.11
C LEU A 275 27.92 1.37 16.62
N THR A 276 27.91 1.17 17.93
CA THR A 276 27.92 -0.17 18.55
C THR A 276 26.68 -0.97 18.14
N GLY A 277 25.49 -0.38 18.28
CA GLY A 277 24.24 -1.02 17.89
C GLY A 277 24.17 -1.30 16.39
N LEU A 278 24.63 -0.36 15.57
CA LEU A 278 24.67 -0.52 14.11
C LEU A 278 25.58 -1.69 13.70
N GLU A 279 26.77 -1.83 14.29
CA GLU A 279 27.68 -2.93 14.01
C GLU A 279 27.07 -4.29 14.41
N ILE A 280 26.44 -4.36 15.57
CA ILE A 280 25.79 -5.57 16.06
C ILE A 280 24.62 -5.95 15.15
N MET A 281 23.70 -5.04 14.89
CA MET A 281 22.48 -5.33 14.14
C MET A 281 22.75 -5.61 12.65
N THR A 282 23.84 -5.07 12.09
CA THR A 282 24.20 -5.30 10.67
C THR A 282 25.34 -6.30 10.47
N ARG A 283 25.68 -7.10 11.47
CA ARG A 283 26.76 -8.11 11.41
C ARG A 283 26.45 -9.19 10.37
N SER A 284 25.27 -9.77 10.44
CA SER A 284 24.79 -10.80 9.52
C SER A 284 23.28 -10.69 9.39
N PHE A 285 22.82 -10.20 8.25
CA PHE A 285 21.39 -9.97 8.03
C PHE A 285 20.96 -10.18 6.59
N GLU A 286 19.65 -10.34 6.38
CA GLU A 286 18.96 -10.24 5.09
C GLU A 286 17.74 -9.32 5.22
N ASP A 287 17.39 -8.64 4.12
CA ASP A 287 16.19 -7.81 4.01
C ASP A 287 15.29 -8.32 2.88
N THR A 288 14.18 -8.95 3.23
CA THR A 288 13.29 -9.59 2.27
C THR A 288 12.53 -8.58 1.40
N LYS A 289 12.39 -7.32 1.81
CA LYS A 289 11.85 -6.25 0.96
C LYS A 289 12.78 -5.96 -0.21
N ILE A 290 14.08 -5.83 0.04
CA ILE A 290 15.07 -5.58 -1.00
C ILE A 290 15.29 -6.82 -1.87
N ILE A 291 15.31 -8.01 -1.26
CA ILE A 291 15.33 -9.28 -2.00
C ILE A 291 14.14 -9.35 -2.96
N SER A 292 12.93 -9.00 -2.50
CA SER A 292 11.73 -8.96 -3.34
C SER A 292 11.83 -7.91 -4.46
N TYR A 293 12.39 -6.73 -4.16
CA TYR A 293 12.65 -5.68 -5.15
C TYR A 293 13.54 -6.17 -6.30
N LEU A 294 14.57 -6.93 -5.98
CA LEU A 294 15.52 -7.47 -6.98
C LEU A 294 15.01 -8.75 -7.67
N ALA A 295 14.12 -9.52 -7.02
CA ALA A 295 13.54 -10.74 -7.55
C ALA A 295 12.29 -10.52 -8.41
N THR A 296 11.74 -9.30 -8.44
CA THR A 296 10.51 -8.98 -9.15
C THR A 296 10.71 -7.81 -10.11
N ASN A 297 9.90 -7.76 -11.17
CA ASN A 297 9.99 -6.66 -12.14
C ASN A 297 9.36 -5.38 -11.58
N SER A 298 10.18 -4.39 -11.28
CA SER A 298 9.75 -3.09 -10.75
C SER A 298 8.99 -2.20 -11.75
N ALA A 299 9.04 -2.50 -13.04
CA ALA A 299 8.36 -1.70 -14.07
C ALA A 299 6.83 -1.75 -13.98
N GLY A 300 6.26 -2.77 -13.35
CA GLY A 300 4.82 -2.95 -13.15
C GLY A 300 4.26 -2.34 -11.85
N GLY A 301 5.09 -1.67 -11.03
CA GLY A 301 4.66 -1.13 -9.75
C GLY A 301 4.69 -2.18 -8.64
N ASN A 302 5.89 -2.54 -8.18
CA ASN A 302 6.09 -3.56 -7.15
C ASN A 302 5.35 -3.26 -5.85
N GLN A 303 4.52 -4.22 -5.43
CA GLN A 303 3.95 -4.25 -4.09
C GLN A 303 4.93 -4.96 -3.15
N LEU A 304 5.88 -4.22 -2.59
CA LEU A 304 6.97 -4.76 -1.76
C LEU A 304 6.59 -4.98 -0.29
N GLY A 305 5.39 -4.62 0.13
CA GLY A 305 4.94 -4.85 1.50
C GLY A 305 4.83 -6.34 1.84
N LEU A 306 5.20 -6.73 3.06
CA LEU A 306 5.21 -8.11 3.55
C LEU A 306 3.91 -8.84 3.26
N LYS A 307 2.81 -8.20 3.57
CA LYS A 307 1.45 -8.73 3.41
C LYS A 307 1.10 -9.04 1.95
N ALA A 308 1.51 -8.19 1.01
CA ALA A 308 1.32 -8.43 -0.41
C ALA A 308 2.20 -9.58 -0.92
N GLN A 309 3.45 -9.65 -0.45
CA GLN A 309 4.41 -10.68 -0.85
C GLN A 309 4.10 -12.07 -0.27
N SER A 310 3.46 -12.15 0.90
CA SER A 310 3.14 -13.39 1.61
C SER A 310 1.70 -13.84 1.50
N LYS A 311 0.83 -13.12 0.78
CA LYS A 311 -0.63 -13.35 0.74
C LYS A 311 -1.03 -14.79 0.43
N GLU A 312 -0.29 -15.48 -0.43
CA GLU A 312 -0.52 -16.87 -0.79
C GLU A 312 -0.36 -17.83 0.42
N PHE A 313 0.56 -17.49 1.33
CA PHE A 313 0.86 -18.26 2.54
C PHE A 313 0.00 -17.82 3.72
N THR A 314 -0.05 -16.52 3.98
CA THR A 314 -0.68 -15.97 5.19
C THR A 314 -2.15 -15.65 5.04
N GLY A 315 -2.66 -15.62 3.81
CA GLY A 315 -4.07 -15.28 3.56
C GLY A 315 -4.43 -13.89 4.02
N LYS A 316 -5.64 -13.77 4.55
CA LYS A 316 -6.31 -12.50 4.87
C LYS A 316 -5.99 -11.90 6.25
N TYR A 317 -5.04 -12.41 7.03
CA TYR A 317 -4.69 -11.82 8.33
C TYR A 317 -4.16 -10.38 8.21
N SER A 318 -3.84 -10.00 7.00
CA SER A 318 -3.08 -8.81 6.62
C SER A 318 -3.93 -7.55 6.41
N GLU A 319 -5.22 -7.55 6.75
CA GLU A 319 -6.13 -6.46 6.38
C GLU A 319 -6.17 -5.29 7.35
N GLU A 320 -5.65 -5.47 8.54
CA GLU A 320 -5.67 -4.43 9.55
C GLU A 320 -4.30 -3.78 9.63
N ASP A 321 -4.15 -2.60 9.01
CA ASP A 321 -3.06 -1.69 9.35
C ASP A 321 -3.21 -1.33 10.83
N ILE A 322 -2.37 -1.92 11.68
CA ILE A 322 -2.32 -1.63 13.09
C ILE A 322 -1.81 -0.19 13.24
N LYS A 323 -2.73 0.72 13.55
CA LYS A 323 -2.40 2.13 13.78
C LYS A 323 -1.96 2.39 15.23
N ASP A 324 -2.49 1.60 16.15
CA ASP A 324 -2.24 1.73 17.58
C ASP A 324 -2.31 0.35 18.23
N ILE A 325 -1.15 -0.16 18.61
CA ILE A 325 -0.98 -1.49 19.22
C ILE A 325 -1.67 -1.61 20.59
N THR A 326 -1.95 -0.49 21.27
CA THR A 326 -2.60 -0.50 22.60
C THR A 326 -4.07 -0.86 22.53
N ASN A 327 -4.68 -0.77 21.35
CA ASN A 327 -6.11 -1.11 21.15
C ASN A 327 -6.33 -2.59 20.78
N ILE A 328 -5.25 -3.40 20.69
CA ILE A 328 -5.32 -4.81 20.32
C ILE A 328 -5.05 -5.67 21.55
N PRO A 329 -5.89 -6.68 21.84
CA PRO A 329 -5.60 -7.63 22.91
C PRO A 329 -4.22 -8.27 22.73
N LEU A 330 -3.41 -8.30 23.79
CA LEU A 330 -2.01 -8.78 23.75
C LEU A 330 -1.87 -10.18 23.10
N PRO A 331 -2.70 -11.19 23.39
CA PRO A 331 -2.58 -12.49 22.72
C PRO A 331 -2.73 -12.42 21.19
N GLN A 332 -3.65 -11.57 20.71
CA GLN A 332 -3.86 -11.36 19.28
C GLN A 332 -2.70 -10.62 18.63
N LEU A 333 -2.11 -9.64 19.32
CA LEU A 333 -0.95 -8.91 18.85
C LEU A 333 0.30 -9.82 18.77
N LEU A 334 0.50 -10.69 19.76
CA LEU A 334 1.61 -11.66 19.76
C LEU A 334 1.50 -12.66 18.61
N GLU A 335 0.30 -13.20 18.38
CA GLU A 335 0.05 -14.09 17.24
C GLU A 335 0.28 -13.37 15.91
N TYR A 336 -0.16 -12.11 15.79
CA TYR A 336 0.05 -11.29 14.62
C TYR A 336 1.55 -11.05 14.35
N ASN A 337 2.30 -10.62 15.36
CA ASN A 337 3.74 -10.39 15.28
C ASN A 337 4.51 -11.66 14.87
N LEU A 338 4.12 -12.84 15.44
CA LEU A 338 4.70 -14.12 15.03
C LEU A 338 4.36 -14.48 13.57
N LYS A 339 3.14 -14.20 13.12
CA LYS A 339 2.75 -14.41 11.71
C LYS A 339 3.59 -13.57 10.76
N ASP A 340 3.96 -12.34 11.14
CA ASP A 340 4.84 -11.49 10.34
C ASP A 340 6.27 -12.08 10.27
N CYS A 341 6.79 -12.70 11.33
CA CYS A 341 8.03 -13.47 11.27
C CYS A 341 7.95 -14.68 10.33
N CYS A 342 6.87 -15.49 10.43
CA CYS A 342 6.65 -16.63 9.55
C CYS A 342 6.48 -16.19 8.07
N ALA A 343 5.77 -15.07 7.85
CA ALA A 343 5.63 -14.45 6.53
C ALA A 343 6.97 -13.98 5.95
N THR A 344 7.82 -13.38 6.80
CA THR A 344 9.16 -12.94 6.39
C THR A 344 10.03 -14.13 5.97
N TRP A 345 9.95 -15.25 6.68
CA TRP A 345 10.61 -16.49 6.30
C TRP A 345 10.12 -17.01 4.93
N TYR A 346 8.79 -17.07 4.76
CA TYR A 346 8.19 -17.46 3.49
C TYR A 346 8.66 -16.60 2.31
N VAL A 347 8.70 -15.28 2.49
CA VAL A 347 9.14 -14.35 1.45
C VAL A 347 10.63 -14.55 1.12
N ALA A 348 11.46 -14.83 2.12
CA ALA A 348 12.87 -15.16 1.91
C ALA A 348 13.02 -16.43 1.07
N GLU A 349 12.35 -17.54 1.45
CA GLU A 349 12.37 -18.80 0.69
C GLU A 349 11.86 -18.63 -0.75
N LYS A 350 10.84 -17.81 -0.95
CA LYS A 350 10.23 -17.57 -2.27
C LYS A 350 11.10 -16.74 -3.20
N ASN A 351 11.68 -15.66 -2.70
CA ASN A 351 12.28 -14.62 -3.53
C ASN A 351 13.82 -14.68 -3.60
N TYR A 352 14.50 -15.18 -2.55
CA TYR A 352 15.95 -15.27 -2.56
C TYR A 352 16.49 -16.14 -3.72
N PRO A 353 15.95 -17.34 -4.01
CA PRO A 353 16.40 -18.15 -5.14
C PRO A 353 16.15 -17.48 -6.50
N LYS A 354 15.08 -16.67 -6.62
CA LYS A 354 14.79 -15.92 -7.86
C LYS A 354 15.81 -14.82 -8.07
N MET A 355 16.12 -14.04 -7.03
CA MET A 355 17.13 -13.00 -7.05
C MET A 355 18.49 -13.56 -7.48
N VAL A 356 18.89 -14.72 -6.94
CA VAL A 356 20.13 -15.41 -7.32
C VAL A 356 20.10 -15.86 -8.76
N LYS A 357 18.99 -16.48 -9.21
CA LYS A 357 18.81 -16.94 -10.59
C LYS A 357 18.88 -15.80 -11.61
N ASP A 358 18.37 -14.63 -11.23
CA ASP A 358 18.34 -13.44 -12.09
C ASP A 358 19.64 -12.61 -11.99
N ASP A 359 20.73 -13.20 -11.43
CA ASP A 359 22.06 -12.61 -11.28
C ASP A 359 22.10 -11.27 -10.51
N GLN A 360 21.18 -11.12 -9.53
CA GLN A 360 21.08 -9.91 -8.71
C GLN A 360 21.81 -10.01 -7.37
N LEU A 361 22.45 -11.14 -7.05
CA LEU A 361 23.09 -11.38 -5.75
C LEU A 361 24.24 -10.41 -5.48
N THR A 362 25.09 -10.15 -6.49
CA THR A 362 26.24 -9.26 -6.34
C THR A 362 25.80 -7.83 -6.00
N ILE A 363 24.83 -7.31 -6.75
CA ILE A 363 24.30 -5.95 -6.48
C ILE A 363 23.61 -5.87 -5.10
N TYR A 364 22.94 -6.94 -4.68
CA TYR A 364 22.36 -7.02 -3.36
C TYR A 364 23.42 -6.92 -2.26
N GLN A 365 24.48 -7.71 -2.35
CA GLN A 365 25.52 -7.79 -1.33
C GLN A 365 26.47 -6.58 -1.32
N GLU A 366 26.84 -6.07 -2.49
CA GLU A 366 27.87 -5.03 -2.60
C GLU A 366 27.30 -3.60 -2.59
N LEU A 367 26.01 -3.43 -2.94
CA LEU A 367 25.39 -2.11 -2.98
C LEU A 367 24.26 -1.99 -1.95
N PHE A 368 23.24 -2.85 -2.02
CA PHE A 368 22.01 -2.65 -1.22
C PHE A 368 22.23 -2.91 0.28
N LYS A 369 22.92 -3.99 0.67
CA LYS A 369 23.19 -4.26 2.09
C LYS A 369 24.05 -3.17 2.76
N PRO A 370 25.16 -2.71 2.16
CA PRO A 370 25.88 -1.56 2.68
C PRO A 370 25.04 -0.28 2.74
N ALA A 371 24.18 -0.04 1.74
CA ALA A 371 23.30 1.12 1.70
C ALA A 371 22.27 1.10 2.85
N ILE A 372 21.70 -0.06 3.20
CA ILE A 372 20.80 -0.21 4.35
C ILE A 372 21.49 0.24 5.64
N LYS A 373 22.72 -0.21 5.88
CA LYS A 373 23.53 0.20 7.06
C LYS A 373 23.69 1.72 7.12
N GLN A 374 24.03 2.35 5.99
CA GLN A 374 24.20 3.81 5.91
C GLN A 374 22.89 4.56 6.13
N ILE A 375 21.78 4.05 5.58
CA ILE A 375 20.46 4.65 5.74
C ILE A 375 20.03 4.62 7.22
N ILE A 376 20.18 3.49 7.90
CA ILE A 376 19.89 3.38 9.34
C ILE A 376 20.69 4.41 10.12
N GLN A 377 21.99 4.55 9.83
CA GLN A 377 22.85 5.56 10.46
C GLN A 377 22.36 6.98 10.19
N MET A 378 22.04 7.30 8.94
CA MET A 378 21.52 8.63 8.55
C MET A 378 20.20 8.96 9.27
N GLU A 379 19.30 8.00 9.36
CA GLU A 379 18.01 8.17 10.03
C GLU A 379 18.13 8.34 11.54
N LEU A 380 19.09 7.66 12.18
CA LEU A 380 19.39 7.82 13.61
C LEU A 380 20.18 9.09 13.94
N VAL A 381 21.02 9.56 13.02
CA VAL A 381 21.76 10.82 13.18
C VAL A 381 20.86 12.02 12.94
N GLY A 382 19.97 11.95 11.96
CA GLY A 382 19.10 13.05 11.55
C GLY A 382 19.83 14.19 10.82
N LEU A 383 19.03 15.10 10.23
CA LEU A 383 19.50 16.28 9.51
C LEU A 383 19.58 17.48 10.47
N PRO A 384 20.75 18.12 10.67
CA PRO A 384 20.87 19.29 11.52
C PRO A 384 20.18 20.49 10.88
N VAL A 385 19.44 21.26 11.68
CA VAL A 385 18.78 22.50 11.28
C VAL A 385 19.08 23.60 12.28
N ASN A 386 19.07 24.85 11.80
CA ASN A 386 19.16 26.02 12.66
C ASN A 386 17.74 26.57 12.91
N PRO A 387 17.16 26.43 14.11
CA PRO A 387 15.78 26.81 14.38
C PRO A 387 15.54 28.32 14.22
N ILE A 388 16.54 29.16 14.53
CA ILE A 388 16.44 30.62 14.37
C ILE A 388 16.31 30.96 12.88
N ARG A 389 17.18 30.36 12.03
CA ARG A 389 17.11 30.61 10.59
C ARG A 389 15.85 30.03 9.95
N VAL A 390 15.34 28.90 10.46
CA VAL A 390 14.05 28.35 10.04
C VAL A 390 12.92 29.35 10.29
N ALA A 391 12.86 29.93 11.49
CA ALA A 391 11.82 30.92 11.83
C ALA A 391 11.91 32.17 10.93
N GLU A 392 13.11 32.71 10.72
CA GLU A 392 13.31 33.87 9.84
C GLU A 392 12.83 33.58 8.40
N VAL A 393 13.25 32.45 7.83
CA VAL A 393 12.87 32.05 6.47
C VAL A 393 11.36 31.76 6.39
N ALA A 394 10.78 31.17 7.44
CA ALA A 394 9.34 30.93 7.49
C ALA A 394 8.54 32.24 7.42
N ASP A 395 8.94 33.28 8.17
CA ASP A 395 8.29 34.59 8.15
C ASP A 395 8.45 35.29 6.80
N GLU A 396 9.67 35.28 6.22
CA GLU A 396 9.94 35.79 4.88
C GLU A 396 9.03 35.13 3.82
N LEU A 397 8.92 33.81 3.84
CA LEU A 397 8.14 33.06 2.85
C LEU A 397 6.63 33.20 3.06
N ARG A 398 6.15 33.26 4.31
CA ARG A 398 4.72 33.49 4.60
C ARG A 398 4.31 34.89 4.14
N THR A 399 5.13 35.91 4.43
CA THR A 399 4.90 37.27 3.95
C THR A 399 4.85 37.34 2.43
N PHE A 400 5.81 36.69 1.76
CA PHE A 400 5.81 36.62 0.30
C PHE A 400 4.59 35.88 -0.25
N GLN A 401 4.16 34.80 0.39
CA GLN A 401 2.97 34.05 0.01
C GLN A 401 1.70 34.90 0.09
N ASP A 402 1.53 35.63 1.19
CA ASP A 402 0.38 36.50 1.42
C ASP A 402 0.34 37.65 0.39
N ASP A 403 1.50 38.25 0.09
CA ASP A 403 1.62 39.28 -0.94
C ASP A 403 1.27 38.76 -2.33
N GLN A 404 1.75 37.54 -2.69
CA GLN A 404 1.41 36.92 -3.95
C GLN A 404 -0.09 36.56 -4.02
N LEU A 405 -0.67 36.03 -2.96
CA LEU A 405 -2.10 35.72 -2.90
C LEU A 405 -2.94 36.99 -3.10
N LYS A 406 -2.56 38.09 -2.42
CA LYS A 406 -3.23 39.39 -2.59
C LYS A 406 -3.17 39.85 -4.04
N GLN A 407 -2.00 39.84 -4.68
CA GLN A 407 -1.83 40.24 -6.08
C GLN A 407 -2.66 39.35 -7.03
N ILE A 408 -2.75 38.04 -6.78
CA ILE A 408 -3.60 37.13 -7.55
C ILE A 408 -5.07 37.54 -7.40
N LEU A 409 -5.55 37.75 -6.16
CA LEU A 409 -6.94 38.09 -5.90
C LEU A 409 -7.36 39.46 -6.47
N GLU A 410 -6.42 40.42 -6.55
CA GLU A 410 -6.62 41.76 -7.11
C GLU A 410 -6.43 41.76 -8.65
N HIS A 411 -6.00 40.68 -9.26
CA HIS A 411 -5.75 40.61 -10.72
C HIS A 411 -7.06 40.73 -11.51
N PRO A 412 -7.13 41.59 -12.55
CA PRO A 412 -8.37 41.82 -13.30
C PRO A 412 -9.03 40.54 -13.85
N LEU A 413 -8.24 39.63 -14.41
CA LEU A 413 -8.74 38.36 -14.94
C LEU A 413 -9.35 37.46 -13.86
N ILE A 414 -8.81 37.50 -12.62
CA ILE A 414 -9.37 36.71 -11.50
C ILE A 414 -10.69 37.31 -11.04
N ILE A 415 -10.76 38.65 -10.92
CA ILE A 415 -12.00 39.35 -10.56
C ILE A 415 -13.09 39.04 -11.59
N GLN A 416 -12.76 39.11 -12.88
CA GLN A 416 -13.67 38.84 -13.96
C GLN A 416 -14.11 37.35 -13.96
N PHE A 417 -13.18 36.41 -13.84
CA PHE A 417 -13.46 34.97 -13.72
C PHE A 417 -14.42 34.66 -12.57
N MET A 418 -14.18 35.23 -11.40
CA MET A 418 -15.06 35.04 -10.24
C MET A 418 -16.46 35.58 -10.49
N ALA A 419 -16.58 36.78 -11.08
CA ALA A 419 -17.86 37.41 -11.32
C ALA A 419 -18.67 36.76 -12.44
N GLU A 420 -18.03 36.35 -13.53
CA GLU A 420 -18.71 35.90 -14.74
C GLU A 420 -18.89 34.37 -14.81
N MET A 421 -18.02 33.62 -14.15
CA MET A 421 -18.03 32.14 -14.25
C MET A 421 -18.20 31.43 -12.91
N GLU A 422 -17.33 31.72 -11.91
CA GLU A 422 -17.26 30.92 -10.69
C GLU A 422 -18.48 31.14 -9.78
N ILE A 423 -18.79 32.40 -9.43
CA ILE A 423 -19.95 32.71 -8.58
C ILE A 423 -21.27 32.32 -9.22
N PRO A 424 -21.54 32.58 -10.53
CA PRO A 424 -22.75 32.08 -11.19
C PRO A 424 -22.88 30.55 -11.14
N ALA A 425 -21.79 29.81 -11.31
CA ALA A 425 -21.79 28.34 -11.21
C ALA A 425 -22.12 27.87 -9.78
N LEU A 426 -21.54 28.52 -8.74
CA LEU A 426 -21.85 28.23 -7.35
C LEU A 426 -23.32 28.52 -7.01
N VAL A 427 -23.88 29.60 -7.51
CA VAL A 427 -25.30 29.96 -7.36
C VAL A 427 -26.19 28.89 -8.01
N ALA A 428 -25.89 28.49 -9.24
CA ALA A 428 -26.64 27.47 -9.97
C ALA A 428 -26.59 26.10 -9.24
N ASP A 429 -25.40 25.66 -8.82
CA ASP A 429 -25.23 24.41 -8.06
C ASP A 429 -25.99 24.45 -6.72
N LYS A 430 -25.91 25.55 -5.97
CA LYS A 430 -26.64 25.71 -4.73
C LYS A 430 -28.14 25.64 -4.94
N ASN A 431 -28.66 26.36 -5.93
CA ASN A 431 -30.08 26.41 -6.22
C ASN A 431 -30.63 25.05 -6.72
N SER A 432 -29.81 24.27 -7.42
CA SER A 432 -30.21 22.91 -7.84
C SER A 432 -30.46 21.95 -6.66
N LYS A 433 -29.85 22.20 -5.51
CA LYS A 433 -29.97 21.40 -4.28
C LYS A 433 -31.02 21.92 -3.30
N LEU A 434 -31.51 23.15 -3.48
CA LEU A 434 -32.51 23.78 -2.62
C LEU A 434 -33.92 23.52 -3.12
N LYS A 435 -34.86 23.14 -2.22
CA LYS A 435 -36.24 22.82 -2.57
C LYS A 435 -37.19 24.03 -2.48
N THR A 436 -36.92 24.99 -1.61
CA THR A 436 -37.87 26.05 -1.24
C THR A 436 -37.28 27.47 -1.19
N LYS A 437 -35.95 27.60 -1.20
CA LYS A 437 -35.26 28.89 -1.17
C LYS A 437 -34.39 29.00 -2.41
N VAL A 438 -34.23 30.23 -2.92
CA VAL A 438 -33.31 30.55 -4.02
C VAL A 438 -32.27 31.51 -3.45
N VAL A 439 -31.00 31.30 -3.78
CA VAL A 439 -29.90 32.18 -3.43
C VAL A 439 -29.39 32.89 -4.70
N ASP A 440 -28.84 34.07 -4.52
CA ASP A 440 -28.18 34.85 -5.59
C ASP A 440 -26.68 35.03 -5.30
N ALA A 441 -26.02 35.84 -6.09
CA ALA A 441 -24.59 36.13 -5.96
C ALA A 441 -24.20 36.68 -4.58
N THR A 442 -25.10 37.42 -3.91
CA THR A 442 -24.83 38.01 -2.59
C THR A 442 -24.65 36.95 -1.48
N TYR A 443 -25.12 35.74 -1.71
CA TYR A 443 -24.88 34.62 -0.80
C TYR A 443 -23.41 34.16 -0.77
N PHE A 444 -22.63 34.52 -1.78
CA PHE A 444 -21.25 34.12 -1.97
C PHE A 444 -20.25 35.29 -1.93
N THR A 445 -20.59 36.41 -1.28
CA THR A 445 -19.72 37.60 -1.19
C THR A 445 -18.37 37.34 -0.55
N ASP A 446 -18.28 36.33 0.35
CA ASP A 446 -17.05 35.97 1.04
C ASP A 446 -16.21 34.92 0.25
N LYS A 447 -16.70 34.47 -0.91
CA LYS A 447 -15.97 33.53 -1.74
C LYS A 447 -14.89 34.22 -2.56
N GLN A 448 -13.67 33.75 -2.39
CA GLN A 448 -12.51 34.22 -3.15
C GLN A 448 -11.96 33.09 -4.00
N PHE A 449 -11.23 33.45 -5.03
CA PHE A 449 -10.45 32.48 -5.83
C PHE A 449 -9.43 31.77 -4.94
N ASN A 450 -9.34 30.46 -5.08
CA ASN A 450 -8.37 29.65 -4.38
C ASN A 450 -7.32 29.09 -5.36
N PRO A 451 -6.10 29.61 -5.41
CA PRO A 451 -5.06 29.13 -6.30
C PRO A 451 -4.58 27.69 -5.99
N ASN A 452 -4.96 27.12 -4.83
CA ASN A 452 -4.71 25.73 -4.48
C ASN A 452 -5.83 24.79 -4.94
N SER A 453 -6.93 25.31 -5.48
CA SER A 453 -8.02 24.48 -6.03
C SER A 453 -7.73 24.14 -7.49
N HIS A 454 -7.33 22.89 -7.74
CA HIS A 454 -7.09 22.39 -9.10
C HIS A 454 -8.30 22.61 -10.02
N ASP A 455 -9.53 22.45 -9.51
CA ASP A 455 -10.75 22.64 -10.28
C ASP A 455 -10.95 24.10 -10.67
N GLN A 456 -10.74 25.07 -9.75
CA GLN A 456 -10.85 26.49 -10.06
C GLN A 456 -9.76 26.94 -11.03
N VAL A 457 -8.52 26.49 -10.82
CA VAL A 457 -7.40 26.82 -11.72
C VAL A 457 -7.64 26.22 -13.11
N ALA A 458 -8.13 24.98 -13.21
CA ALA A 458 -8.44 24.36 -14.50
C ALA A 458 -9.56 25.12 -15.25
N ARG A 459 -10.62 25.53 -14.55
CA ARG A 459 -11.70 26.31 -15.13
C ARG A 459 -11.24 27.72 -15.57
N LEU A 460 -10.38 28.35 -14.76
CA LEU A 460 -9.76 29.62 -15.13
C LEU A 460 -8.94 29.50 -16.43
N LEU A 461 -8.08 28.48 -16.53
CA LEU A 461 -7.14 28.34 -17.64
C LEU A 461 -7.83 27.83 -18.92
N PHE A 462 -8.63 26.78 -18.82
CA PHE A 462 -9.14 26.06 -19.98
C PHE A 462 -10.55 26.48 -20.42
N GLU A 463 -11.39 26.95 -19.47
CA GLU A 463 -12.76 27.39 -19.81
C GLU A 463 -12.88 28.91 -19.94
N PHE A 464 -12.22 29.69 -19.05
CA PHE A 464 -12.36 31.14 -19.04
C PHE A 464 -11.33 31.83 -19.96
N ILE A 465 -10.03 31.52 -19.80
CA ILE A 465 -8.96 32.07 -20.66
C ILE A 465 -8.97 31.41 -22.03
N GLY A 466 -9.31 30.12 -22.10
CA GLY A 466 -9.49 29.38 -23.35
C GLY A 466 -8.23 28.70 -23.89
N PHE A 467 -7.25 28.37 -23.04
CA PHE A 467 -6.12 27.54 -23.44
C PHE A 467 -6.56 26.11 -23.77
N ASP A 468 -5.87 25.47 -24.71
CA ASP A 468 -6.00 24.03 -24.92
C ASP A 468 -5.42 23.24 -23.75
N VAL A 469 -6.02 22.07 -23.45
CA VAL A 469 -5.51 21.20 -22.38
C VAL A 469 -4.23 20.51 -22.82
N VAL A 470 -3.12 20.83 -22.17
CA VAL A 470 -1.77 20.34 -22.51
C VAL A 470 -1.56 18.92 -22.00
N SER A 471 -2.00 18.62 -20.77
CA SER A 471 -1.79 17.33 -20.11
C SER A 471 -2.96 16.95 -19.21
N TYR A 472 -3.04 15.66 -18.88
CA TYR A 472 -4.07 15.11 -18.02
C TYR A 472 -3.46 14.38 -16.82
N THR A 473 -4.12 14.48 -15.68
CA THR A 473 -3.77 13.68 -14.49
C THR A 473 -4.08 12.19 -14.71
N ALA A 474 -3.58 11.32 -13.82
CA ALA A 474 -3.93 9.89 -13.83
C ALA A 474 -5.45 9.65 -13.76
N SER A 475 -6.20 10.56 -13.13
CA SER A 475 -7.67 10.53 -13.05
C SER A 475 -8.37 11.10 -14.29
N LYS A 476 -7.62 11.44 -15.35
CA LYS A 476 -8.09 12.02 -16.63
C LYS A 476 -8.72 13.42 -16.49
N ASN A 477 -8.39 14.16 -15.43
CA ASN A 477 -8.74 15.57 -15.33
C ASN A 477 -7.61 16.42 -15.95
N PRO A 478 -7.90 17.61 -16.51
CA PRO A 478 -6.88 18.54 -16.97
C PRO A 478 -5.84 18.81 -15.88
N SER A 479 -4.55 18.71 -16.19
CA SER A 479 -3.48 19.02 -15.24
C SER A 479 -3.33 20.54 -15.09
N THR A 480 -3.02 20.97 -13.87
CA THR A 480 -2.67 22.36 -13.52
C THR A 480 -1.38 22.41 -12.71
N ASP A 481 -0.51 21.41 -12.93
CA ASP A 481 0.79 21.32 -12.27
C ASP A 481 1.79 22.39 -12.77
N GLY A 482 2.94 22.43 -12.10
CA GLY A 482 3.96 23.44 -12.41
C GLY A 482 4.50 23.36 -13.84
N ASP A 483 4.55 22.16 -14.43
CA ASP A 483 5.04 21.95 -15.80
C ASP A 483 4.00 22.45 -16.82
N THR A 484 2.72 22.13 -16.60
CA THR A 484 1.61 22.65 -17.40
C THR A 484 1.56 24.18 -17.35
N LEU A 485 1.64 24.77 -16.14
CA LEU A 485 1.66 26.24 -16.01
C LEU A 485 2.86 26.89 -16.71
N ALA A 486 4.04 26.24 -16.70
CA ALA A 486 5.23 26.73 -17.38
C ALA A 486 5.07 26.70 -18.90
N GLU A 487 4.43 25.66 -19.46
CA GLU A 487 4.14 25.55 -20.89
C GLU A 487 3.15 26.62 -21.33
N LEU A 488 2.04 26.81 -20.60
CA LEU A 488 1.05 27.84 -20.87
C LEU A 488 1.65 29.27 -20.74
N PHE A 489 2.57 29.47 -19.79
CA PHE A 489 3.30 30.75 -19.67
C PHE A 489 4.17 31.05 -20.90
N ALA A 490 4.87 30.02 -21.43
CA ALA A 490 5.64 30.16 -22.65
C ALA A 490 4.75 30.46 -23.86
N GLU A 491 3.57 29.82 -23.96
CA GLU A 491 2.58 30.08 -24.99
C GLU A 491 2.02 31.49 -24.92
N ALA A 492 1.59 31.96 -23.74
CA ALA A 492 1.07 33.32 -23.53
C ALA A 492 2.10 34.39 -23.94
N LYS A 493 3.40 34.16 -23.66
CA LYS A 493 4.49 35.04 -24.14
C LYS A 493 4.62 35.04 -25.65
N LYS A 494 4.54 33.88 -26.29
CA LYS A 494 4.61 33.73 -27.74
C LYS A 494 3.43 34.42 -28.45
N LEU A 495 2.25 34.39 -27.82
CA LEU A 495 1.03 35.02 -28.33
C LEU A 495 0.93 36.52 -27.95
N GLU A 496 1.97 37.10 -27.34
CA GLU A 496 2.03 38.50 -26.91
C GLU A 496 0.87 38.89 -25.97
N GLN A 497 0.52 38.00 -25.03
CA GLN A 497 -0.54 38.17 -24.03
C GLN A 497 0.08 38.51 -22.65
N PRO A 498 0.54 39.74 -22.40
CA PRO A 498 1.35 40.07 -21.21
C PRO A 498 0.56 39.96 -19.91
N GLU A 499 -0.73 40.26 -19.92
CA GLU A 499 -1.59 40.15 -18.73
C GLU A 499 -1.79 38.70 -18.28
N ILE A 500 -2.04 37.79 -19.22
CA ILE A 500 -2.16 36.34 -18.95
C ILE A 500 -0.80 35.78 -18.50
N ALA A 501 0.29 36.17 -19.16
CA ALA A 501 1.62 35.74 -18.77
C ALA A 501 1.98 36.19 -17.34
N ALA A 502 1.57 37.43 -16.95
CA ALA A 502 1.77 37.93 -15.59
C ALA A 502 1.01 37.09 -14.56
N LEU A 503 -0.28 36.75 -14.82
CA LEU A 503 -1.09 35.91 -13.97
C LEU A 503 -0.50 34.51 -13.82
N LEU A 504 -0.11 33.88 -14.92
CA LEU A 504 0.52 32.53 -14.88
C LEU A 504 1.82 32.54 -14.07
N LYS A 505 2.64 33.58 -14.19
CA LYS A 505 3.85 33.74 -13.39
C LYS A 505 3.54 33.83 -11.89
N MET A 506 2.51 34.62 -11.51
CA MET A 506 2.08 34.76 -10.11
C MET A 506 1.56 33.41 -9.57
N LEU A 507 0.74 32.66 -10.33
CA LEU A 507 0.27 31.33 -9.94
C LEU A 507 1.42 30.33 -9.76
N MET A 508 2.42 30.34 -10.65
CA MET A 508 3.61 29.50 -10.54
C MET A 508 4.44 29.83 -9.29
N ASP A 509 4.68 31.12 -9.02
CA ASP A 509 5.49 31.57 -7.88
C ASP A 509 4.75 31.29 -6.56
N TYR A 510 3.45 31.56 -6.49
CA TYR A 510 2.61 31.20 -5.37
C TYR A 510 2.63 29.69 -5.10
N GLY A 511 2.44 28.85 -6.12
CA GLY A 511 2.43 27.40 -5.98
C GLY A 511 3.76 26.83 -5.43
N LYS A 512 4.91 27.39 -5.87
CA LYS A 512 6.24 27.02 -5.35
C LYS A 512 6.38 27.35 -3.87
N VAL A 513 6.03 28.58 -3.48
CA VAL A 513 6.15 29.05 -2.10
C VAL A 513 5.15 28.34 -1.21
N ASN A 514 3.90 28.18 -1.66
CA ASN A 514 2.88 27.45 -0.92
C ASN A 514 3.33 26.04 -0.56
N LYS A 515 3.96 25.31 -1.50
CA LYS A 515 4.50 23.98 -1.22
C LYS A 515 5.58 24.01 -0.13
N ILE A 516 6.45 25.00 -0.12
CA ILE A 516 7.50 25.14 0.90
C ILE A 516 6.86 25.47 2.26
N VAL A 517 5.98 26.45 2.30
CA VAL A 517 5.34 26.92 3.55
C VAL A 517 4.44 25.85 4.19
N THR A 518 3.73 25.06 3.37
CA THR A 518 2.76 24.09 3.90
C THR A 518 3.35 22.71 4.15
N ALA A 519 4.42 22.30 3.43
CA ALA A 519 4.98 20.96 3.53
C ALA A 519 6.34 20.92 4.24
N PHE A 520 7.25 21.84 3.92
CA PHE A 520 8.63 21.79 4.44
C PHE A 520 8.82 22.59 5.71
N ILE A 521 8.30 23.82 5.79
CA ILE A 521 8.47 24.67 6.97
C ILE A 521 7.92 23.99 8.24
N PRO A 522 6.70 23.42 8.28
CA PRO A 522 6.19 22.73 9.48
C PRO A 522 7.07 21.58 9.95
N ALA A 523 7.68 20.84 9.02
CA ALA A 523 8.58 19.75 9.36
C ALA A 523 9.89 20.26 10.00
N PHE A 524 10.42 21.40 9.54
CA PHE A 524 11.60 22.03 10.13
C PHE A 524 11.29 22.72 11.46
N GLU A 525 10.12 23.34 11.59
CA GLU A 525 9.65 23.92 12.87
C GLU A 525 9.41 22.87 13.94
N ALA A 526 9.03 21.64 13.54
CA ALA A 526 8.87 20.49 14.44
C ALA A 526 10.19 19.73 14.72
N ALA A 527 11.35 20.30 14.38
CA ALA A 527 12.64 19.68 14.63
C ALA A 527 12.85 19.40 16.13
N PHE A 528 13.43 18.22 16.43
CA PHE A 528 13.78 17.86 17.80
C PHE A 528 14.91 18.73 18.32
N LEU A 529 14.67 19.44 19.42
CA LEU A 529 15.66 20.30 20.09
C LEU A 529 16.48 19.48 21.09
N PHE A 530 17.79 19.57 20.97
CA PHE A 530 18.74 19.00 21.93
C PHE A 530 19.00 19.98 23.09
N PRO A 531 19.51 19.49 24.24
CA PRO A 531 19.78 20.33 25.38
C PRO A 531 20.81 21.45 25.15
N ASP A 532 21.57 21.40 24.06
CA ASP A 532 22.58 22.36 23.65
C ASP A 532 22.12 23.28 22.51
N ASP A 533 20.80 23.48 22.39
CA ASP A 533 20.13 24.30 21.37
C ASP A 533 20.33 23.84 19.91
N ARG A 534 20.97 22.68 19.69
CA ARG A 534 20.99 22.06 18.36
C ARG A 534 19.61 21.47 18.06
N ALA A 535 19.22 21.54 16.82
CA ALA A 535 17.98 20.93 16.34
C ALA A 535 18.26 19.93 15.20
N ARG A 536 17.47 18.87 15.14
CA ARG A 536 17.54 17.87 14.06
C ARG A 536 16.16 17.43 13.62
N VAL A 537 16.05 17.21 12.32
CA VAL A 537 14.88 16.58 11.69
C VAL A 537 15.25 15.12 11.40
N PHE A 538 14.35 14.21 11.76
CA PHE A 538 14.49 12.78 11.55
C PHE A 538 13.49 12.32 10.50
N GLY A 539 13.96 12.15 9.28
CA GLY A 539 13.17 11.61 8.16
C GLY A 539 13.40 10.12 7.97
N SER A 540 12.68 9.54 7.03
CA SER A 540 12.86 8.16 6.61
C SER A 540 13.26 8.10 5.14
N PHE A 541 14.19 7.21 4.80
CA PHE A 541 14.64 6.96 3.43
C PHE A 541 14.20 5.57 2.98
N ASN A 542 13.53 5.51 1.84
CA ASN A 542 13.03 4.26 1.30
C ASN A 542 13.94 3.78 0.16
N LEU A 543 14.64 2.69 0.41
CA LEU A 543 15.42 1.96 -0.59
C LEU A 543 14.49 0.98 -1.32
N GLY A 544 14.63 0.88 -2.66
CA GLY A 544 13.71 0.07 -3.48
C GLY A 544 12.34 0.70 -3.72
N GLY A 545 12.12 1.95 -3.29
CA GLY A 545 10.85 2.68 -3.47
C GLY A 545 10.67 3.30 -4.86
N THR A 546 11.64 3.19 -5.75
CA THR A 546 11.59 3.73 -7.12
C THR A 546 12.06 2.69 -8.13
N VAL A 547 11.51 2.74 -9.35
CA VAL A 547 11.91 1.85 -10.46
C VAL A 547 13.40 2.00 -10.83
N SER A 548 13.94 3.19 -10.66
CA SER A 548 15.34 3.51 -11.04
C SER A 548 16.37 3.19 -9.94
N GLY A 549 15.98 2.64 -8.79
CA GLY A 549 16.87 2.38 -7.64
C GLY A 549 17.27 3.65 -6.86
N ARG A 550 16.68 4.81 -7.14
CA ARG A 550 16.90 6.03 -6.37
C ARG A 550 16.27 5.92 -4.99
N LEU A 551 16.86 6.58 -4.00
CA LEU A 551 16.21 6.77 -2.71
C LEU A 551 15.00 7.70 -2.84
N SER A 552 13.92 7.35 -2.16
CA SER A 552 12.85 8.29 -1.87
C SER A 552 12.83 8.60 -0.38
N SER A 553 12.36 9.78 0.01
CA SER A 553 12.25 10.17 1.42
C SER A 553 10.81 10.47 1.79
N SER A 554 10.50 10.24 3.06
CA SER A 554 9.19 10.51 3.63
C SER A 554 9.32 10.92 5.10
N ASN A 555 8.27 11.52 5.65
CA ASN A 555 8.15 11.83 7.08
C ASN A 555 9.35 12.59 7.65
N PRO A 556 9.76 13.72 7.06
CA PRO A 556 10.78 14.56 7.63
C PRO A 556 10.34 15.15 8.97
#